data_aad45057c269a442abd749fc68e16e2f
#
_entry.id   aad45057c269a442abd749fc68e16e2f
#
_cell.length_a   1.000
_cell.length_b   1.000
_cell.length_c   1.000
_cell.angle_alpha   90.00
_cell.angle_beta   90.00
_cell.angle_gamma   90.00
#
_symmetry.space_group_name_H-M   'P 1'
#
loop_
_entity.id
_entity.type
_entity.pdbx_description
1 polymer ?
#
loop_
_entity_poly.entity_id
_entity_poly.type
_entity_poly.pdbx_seq_one_letter_code
_entity_poly.pdbx_strand_id
1 'polypeptide(L)'
;MKQFSFSALNTSYRRCIDWILQGKRQYFSCYLPRHISFIITGFLKLFYSGIKLQEDQVKSLQQLPEDAVIVYVHKTKSYFEWLFYYTRFQQLNLKVPEIGCDYRIFFWQPLMRLVRIIVFHLDYFFHNFALPSPYASGFIQEKLAAGTSALISLMEDNGFYQRFVKSRTDPVRHLVEIQQTMEKPIVIVPLVMFFSKFPDRSE
;
A
#
# COMPACT_ATOMS: atom_id res chain seq x y z
N MET A 1 3.80 44.70 -26.84
CA MET A 1 3.83 43.81 -25.68
C MET A 1 2.57 42.96 -25.69
N LYS A 2 2.68 41.63 -26.00
CA LYS A 2 1.51 40.73 -25.97
C LYS A 2 1.17 40.47 -24.51
N GLN A 3 0.01 40.91 -24.06
CA GLN A 3 -0.58 40.49 -22.81
C GLN A 3 -0.81 38.98 -22.92
N PHE A 4 0.09 38.18 -22.34
CA PHE A 4 -0.14 36.74 -22.13
C PHE A 4 -1.31 36.61 -21.15
N SER A 5 -2.46 36.22 -21.67
CA SER A 5 -3.66 36.05 -20.89
C SER A 5 -3.44 34.93 -19.86
N PHE A 6 -3.46 35.27 -18.59
CA PHE A 6 -3.35 34.33 -17.45
C PHE A 6 -4.37 33.17 -17.53
N SER A 7 -5.50 33.43 -18.23
CA SER A 7 -6.54 32.43 -18.50
C SER A 7 -6.10 31.33 -19.48
N ALA A 8 -5.32 31.67 -20.50
CA ALA A 8 -4.83 30.72 -21.51
C ALA A 8 -3.75 29.81 -20.93
N LEU A 9 -2.88 30.33 -20.05
CA LEU A 9 -1.89 29.55 -19.31
C LEU A 9 -2.54 28.54 -18.38
N ASN A 10 -3.59 28.93 -17.66
CA ASN A 10 -4.33 28.07 -16.76
C ASN A 10 -5.05 26.93 -17.52
N THR A 11 -5.61 27.22 -18.69
CA THR A 11 -6.28 26.21 -19.53
C THR A 11 -5.28 25.20 -20.11
N SER A 12 -4.12 25.64 -20.56
CA SER A 12 -3.06 24.77 -21.10
C SER A 12 -2.44 23.92 -20.00
N TYR A 13 -2.22 24.47 -18.82
CA TYR A 13 -1.73 23.76 -17.63
C TYR A 13 -2.71 22.65 -17.21
N ARG A 14 -4.00 22.96 -17.09
CA ARG A 14 -5.04 21.98 -16.76
C ARG A 14 -5.12 20.84 -17.78
N ARG A 15 -5.07 21.15 -19.07
CA ARG A 15 -5.06 20.12 -20.12
C ARG A 15 -3.85 19.20 -20.02
N CYS A 16 -2.67 19.74 -19.73
CA CYS A 16 -1.45 18.96 -19.54
C CYS A 16 -1.57 18.01 -18.33
N ILE A 17 -2.08 18.51 -17.19
CA ILE A 17 -2.32 17.70 -15.99
C ILE A 17 -3.37 16.62 -16.28
N ASP A 18 -4.50 16.94 -16.87
CA ASP A 18 -5.55 15.99 -17.21
C ASP A 18 -5.05 14.91 -18.16
N TRP A 19 -4.18 15.27 -19.12
CA TRP A 19 -3.53 14.30 -20.00
C TRP A 19 -2.59 13.36 -19.24
N ILE A 20 -1.73 13.87 -18.34
CA ILE A 20 -0.82 13.07 -17.52
C ILE A 20 -1.62 12.17 -16.58
N LEU A 21 -2.64 12.69 -15.93
CA LEU A 21 -3.46 11.97 -14.95
C LEU A 21 -4.53 11.09 -15.62
N GLN A 22 -4.68 11.14 -16.95
CA GLN A 22 -5.67 10.36 -17.71
C GLN A 22 -7.10 10.47 -17.15
N GLY A 23 -7.47 11.65 -16.69
CA GLY A 23 -8.79 11.91 -16.08
C GLY A 23 -9.00 11.28 -14.69
N LYS A 24 -8.03 10.55 -14.16
CA LYS A 24 -8.08 10.01 -12.80
C LYS A 24 -7.44 11.00 -11.84
N ARG A 25 -8.20 11.43 -10.84
CA ARG A 25 -7.74 12.43 -9.87
C ARG A 25 -7.26 11.85 -8.54
N GLN A 26 -6.87 10.57 -8.52
CA GLN A 26 -6.43 9.90 -7.29
C GLN A 26 -5.24 8.99 -7.58
N TYR A 27 -4.04 9.55 -7.44
CA TYR A 27 -2.79 8.81 -7.54
C TYR A 27 -2.03 8.86 -6.21
N PHE A 28 -2.26 7.85 -5.37
CA PHE A 28 -1.56 7.73 -4.09
C PHE A 28 -0.36 6.80 -4.20
N SER A 29 0.64 7.03 -3.35
CA SER A 29 1.83 6.19 -3.24
C SER A 29 1.59 4.88 -2.48
N CYS A 30 0.37 4.64 -2.00
CA CYS A 30 0.00 3.47 -1.22
C CYS A 30 -0.27 2.20 -2.05
N TYR A 31 -0.15 2.25 -3.36
CA TYR A 31 -0.22 1.04 -4.17
C TYR A 31 1.03 0.20 -4.02
N LEU A 32 0.85 -1.08 -3.79
CA LEU A 32 1.92 -2.08 -3.83
C LEU A 32 2.07 -2.60 -5.27
N PRO A 33 3.31 -2.79 -5.77
CA PRO A 33 3.51 -3.30 -7.12
C PRO A 33 3.03 -4.76 -7.22
N ARG A 34 2.19 -5.05 -8.21
CA ARG A 34 1.78 -6.43 -8.51
C ARG A 34 2.91 -7.26 -9.12
N HIS A 35 3.80 -6.60 -9.85
CA HIS A 35 4.94 -7.24 -10.50
C HIS A 35 6.19 -6.40 -10.24
N ILE A 36 7.17 -7.03 -9.63
CA ILE A 36 8.53 -6.53 -9.51
C ILE A 36 9.32 -7.10 -10.70
N SER A 37 10.36 -6.40 -11.15
CA SER A 37 11.24 -6.87 -12.22
C SER A 37 11.63 -8.34 -12.02
N PHE A 38 11.63 -9.13 -13.10
CA PHE A 38 11.94 -10.57 -13.04
C PHE A 38 13.32 -10.85 -12.45
N ILE A 39 14.32 -9.97 -12.70
CA ILE A 39 15.67 -10.09 -12.15
C ILE A 39 15.61 -9.99 -10.62
N ILE A 40 14.90 -8.99 -10.11
CA ILE A 40 14.73 -8.76 -8.67
C ILE A 40 13.95 -9.90 -8.04
N THR A 41 12.89 -10.36 -8.69
CA THR A 41 12.10 -11.51 -8.23
C THR A 41 12.95 -12.77 -8.15
N GLY A 42 13.83 -13.00 -9.12
CA GLY A 42 14.80 -14.11 -9.10
C GLY A 42 15.77 -14.02 -7.91
N PHE A 43 16.33 -12.84 -7.69
CA PHE A 43 17.21 -12.57 -6.55
C PHE A 43 16.46 -12.76 -5.20
N LEU A 44 15.25 -12.23 -5.06
CA LEU A 44 14.44 -12.38 -3.86
C LEU A 44 14.07 -13.85 -3.58
N LYS A 45 13.77 -14.62 -4.62
CA LYS A 45 13.50 -16.07 -4.50
C LYS A 45 14.71 -16.80 -3.95
N LEU A 46 15.91 -16.48 -4.44
CA LEU A 46 17.15 -17.07 -3.95
C LEU A 46 17.44 -16.64 -2.49
N PHE A 47 17.32 -15.34 -2.23
CA PHE A 47 17.58 -14.76 -0.92
C PHE A 47 16.67 -15.34 0.18
N TYR A 48 15.37 -15.49 -0.11
CA TYR A 48 14.40 -16.05 0.84
C TYR A 48 14.28 -17.59 0.77
N SER A 49 15.12 -18.29 -0.01
CA SER A 49 14.99 -19.73 -0.21
C SER A 49 14.99 -20.56 1.11
N GLY A 50 15.76 -20.10 2.10
CA GLY A 50 15.87 -20.76 3.43
C GLY A 50 14.68 -20.53 4.36
N ILE A 51 13.80 -19.58 4.06
CA ILE A 51 12.66 -19.25 4.93
C ILE A 51 11.40 -19.88 4.34
N LYS A 52 10.72 -20.75 5.09
CA LYS A 52 9.51 -21.46 4.62
C LYS A 52 8.28 -20.94 5.35
N LEU A 53 7.16 -20.85 4.66
CA LEU A 53 5.84 -20.72 5.28
C LEU A 53 5.40 -22.10 5.77
N GLN A 54 4.70 -22.15 6.90
CA GLN A 54 4.12 -23.37 7.41
C GLN A 54 2.96 -23.82 6.49
N GLU A 55 2.89 -25.11 6.19
CA GLU A 55 1.88 -25.64 5.26
C GLU A 55 0.45 -25.40 5.73
N ASP A 56 0.22 -25.47 7.03
CA ASP A 56 -1.11 -25.21 7.61
C ASP A 56 -1.54 -23.76 7.44
N GLN A 57 -0.61 -22.82 7.51
CA GLN A 57 -0.88 -21.40 7.22
C GLN A 57 -1.22 -21.20 5.74
N VAL A 58 -0.51 -21.87 4.85
CA VAL A 58 -0.79 -21.80 3.40
C VAL A 58 -2.18 -22.35 3.09
N LYS A 59 -2.53 -23.50 3.66
CA LYS A 59 -3.87 -24.10 3.51
C LYS A 59 -4.96 -23.18 4.03
N SER A 60 -4.76 -22.59 5.20
CA SER A 60 -5.71 -21.64 5.79
C SER A 60 -5.92 -20.42 4.91
N LEU A 61 -4.85 -19.89 4.28
CA LEU A 61 -4.93 -18.76 3.34
C LEU A 61 -5.65 -19.14 2.04
N GLN A 62 -5.49 -20.38 1.57
CA GLN A 62 -6.18 -20.88 0.38
C GLN A 62 -7.67 -21.14 0.59
N GLN A 63 -8.08 -21.39 1.84
CA GLN A 63 -9.48 -21.63 2.22
C GLN A 63 -10.27 -20.35 2.52
N LEU A 64 -9.65 -19.18 2.42
CA LEU A 64 -10.35 -17.92 2.63
C LEU A 64 -11.46 -17.74 1.58
N PRO A 65 -12.62 -17.18 1.96
CA PRO A 65 -13.70 -16.92 1.03
C PRO A 65 -13.25 -16.04 -0.15
N GLU A 66 -13.64 -16.41 -1.36
CA GLU A 66 -13.23 -15.66 -2.57
C GLU A 66 -13.80 -14.23 -2.58
N ASP A 67 -14.97 -14.04 -2.01
CA ASP A 67 -15.67 -12.75 -1.89
C ASP A 67 -15.15 -11.87 -0.76
N ALA A 68 -14.37 -12.43 0.17
CA ALA A 68 -13.81 -11.68 1.28
C ALA A 68 -12.69 -10.72 0.84
N VAL A 69 -12.65 -9.56 1.49
CA VAL A 69 -11.57 -8.60 1.35
C VAL A 69 -10.46 -8.93 2.34
N ILE A 70 -9.30 -9.36 1.83
CA ILE A 70 -8.19 -9.78 2.68
C ILE A 70 -7.35 -8.58 3.06
N VAL A 71 -7.19 -8.36 4.36
CA VAL A 71 -6.31 -7.35 4.93
C VAL A 71 -5.20 -8.02 5.71
N TYR A 72 -4.01 -7.98 5.17
CA TYR A 72 -2.81 -8.48 5.81
C TYR A 72 -2.29 -7.50 6.85
N VAL A 73 -1.85 -7.99 7.98
CA VAL A 73 -1.44 -7.16 9.12
C VAL A 73 -0.05 -7.55 9.59
N HIS A 74 0.90 -6.61 9.49
CA HIS A 74 2.20 -6.71 10.12
C HIS A 74 2.19 -6.08 11.52
N LYS A 75 2.96 -6.62 12.45
CA LYS A 75 3.14 -6.02 13.76
C LYS A 75 3.78 -4.63 13.64
N THR A 76 4.89 -4.56 12.93
CA THR A 76 5.65 -3.34 12.67
C THR A 76 5.77 -3.12 11.17
N LYS A 77 5.98 -1.89 10.74
CA LYS A 77 6.20 -1.57 9.34
C LYS A 77 7.57 -2.09 8.91
N SER A 78 7.59 -3.16 8.12
CA SER A 78 8.81 -3.79 7.62
C SER A 78 8.71 -4.04 6.12
N TYR A 79 9.58 -3.38 5.36
CA TYR A 79 9.70 -3.64 3.91
C TYR A 79 10.34 -4.98 3.62
N PHE A 80 11.19 -5.48 4.53
CA PHE A 80 11.80 -6.80 4.43
C PHE A 80 10.74 -7.91 4.53
N GLU A 81 9.87 -7.85 5.53
CA GLU A 81 8.77 -8.80 5.69
C GLU A 81 7.79 -8.71 4.52
N TRP A 82 7.47 -7.50 4.06
CA TRP A 82 6.62 -7.33 2.89
C TRP A 82 7.21 -8.02 1.65
N LEU A 83 8.51 -7.83 1.35
CA LEU A 83 9.18 -8.46 0.20
C LEU A 83 9.20 -9.98 0.32
N PHE A 84 9.39 -10.52 1.54
CA PHE A 84 9.32 -11.94 1.82
C PHE A 84 7.93 -12.50 1.48
N TYR A 85 6.87 -11.94 2.07
CA TYR A 85 5.51 -12.41 1.84
C TYR A 85 5.08 -12.21 0.40
N TYR A 86 5.43 -11.09 -0.22
CA TYR A 86 5.21 -10.86 -1.64
C TYR A 86 5.79 -11.99 -2.50
N THR A 87 7.04 -12.36 -2.26
CA THR A 87 7.74 -13.41 -3.01
C THR A 87 7.09 -14.76 -2.79
N ARG A 88 6.74 -15.09 -1.55
CA ARG A 88 6.11 -16.37 -1.19
C ARG A 88 4.69 -16.48 -1.70
N PHE A 89 3.90 -15.44 -1.57
CA PHE A 89 2.52 -15.44 -2.06
C PHE A 89 2.45 -15.60 -3.57
N GLN A 90 3.36 -14.97 -4.31
CA GLN A 90 3.46 -15.20 -5.75
C GLN A 90 3.84 -16.65 -6.10
N GLN A 91 4.78 -17.26 -5.36
CA GLN A 91 5.18 -18.65 -5.60
C GLN A 91 4.06 -19.65 -5.32
N LEU A 92 3.20 -19.35 -4.35
CA LEU A 92 2.11 -20.21 -3.89
C LEU A 92 0.75 -19.85 -4.50
N ASN A 93 0.73 -18.91 -5.46
CA ASN A 93 -0.49 -18.39 -6.09
C ASN A 93 -1.53 -17.89 -5.07
N LEU A 94 -1.04 -17.29 -3.97
CA LEU A 94 -1.89 -16.65 -2.97
C LEU A 94 -2.19 -15.20 -3.37
N LYS A 95 -3.28 -14.66 -2.84
CA LYS A 95 -3.68 -13.27 -3.09
C LYS A 95 -2.66 -12.30 -2.47
N VAL A 96 -1.97 -11.53 -3.30
CA VAL A 96 -0.96 -10.55 -2.87
C VAL A 96 -1.65 -9.24 -2.50
N PRO A 97 -1.24 -8.53 -1.43
CA PRO A 97 -1.79 -7.22 -1.12
C PRO A 97 -1.47 -6.21 -2.23
N GLU A 98 -2.48 -5.44 -2.64
CA GLU A 98 -2.37 -4.46 -3.73
C GLU A 98 -2.24 -3.02 -3.23
N ILE A 99 -2.75 -2.75 -2.03
CA ILE A 99 -2.62 -1.45 -1.37
C ILE A 99 -1.98 -1.60 0.01
N GLY A 100 -1.06 -0.69 0.31
CA GLY A 100 -0.44 -0.61 1.63
C GLY A 100 -0.89 0.67 2.32
N CYS A 101 -1.80 0.56 3.29
CA CYS A 101 -2.40 1.74 3.92
C CYS A 101 -1.36 2.66 4.56
N ASP A 102 -0.30 2.08 5.15
CA ASP A 102 0.80 2.80 5.78
C ASP A 102 2.12 2.71 4.99
N TYR A 103 2.15 1.94 3.91
CA TYR A 103 3.33 1.73 3.10
C TYR A 103 3.39 2.73 1.96
N ARG A 104 4.52 3.39 1.79
CA ARG A 104 4.80 4.31 0.68
C ARG A 104 5.95 3.74 -0.14
N ILE A 105 5.63 3.08 -1.25
CA ILE A 105 6.62 2.45 -2.09
C ILE A 105 6.78 3.24 -3.37
N PHE A 106 7.86 4.01 -3.47
CA PHE A 106 8.19 4.79 -4.66
C PHE A 106 9.09 4.01 -5.63
N PHE A 107 10.12 3.34 -5.12
CA PHE A 107 11.20 2.78 -5.94
C PHE A 107 10.79 1.62 -6.86
N TRP A 108 9.71 0.92 -6.55
CA TRP A 108 9.25 -0.24 -7.31
C TRP A 108 8.06 0.07 -8.23
N GLN A 109 7.67 1.33 -8.30
CA GLN A 109 6.58 1.76 -9.16
C GLN A 109 7.08 1.94 -10.61
N PRO A 110 6.26 1.63 -11.62
CA PRO A 110 6.55 2.02 -13.00
C PRO A 110 6.78 3.54 -13.11
N LEU A 111 7.79 3.95 -13.87
CA LEU A 111 8.19 5.36 -13.98
C LEU A 111 7.01 6.31 -14.28
N MET A 112 6.16 5.92 -15.23
CA MET A 112 4.97 6.72 -15.58
C MET A 112 4.00 6.88 -14.41
N ARG A 113 3.89 5.87 -13.56
CA ARG A 113 3.04 5.96 -12.37
C ARG A 113 3.65 6.87 -11.32
N LEU A 114 4.97 6.83 -11.17
CA LEU A 114 5.70 7.75 -10.28
C LEU A 114 5.47 9.21 -10.70
N VAL A 115 5.59 9.51 -12.00
CA VAL A 115 5.31 10.84 -12.54
C VAL A 115 3.88 11.28 -12.20
N ARG A 116 2.89 10.42 -12.38
CA ARG A 116 1.48 10.71 -12.05
C ARG A 116 1.28 10.98 -10.56
N ILE A 117 1.92 10.22 -9.69
CA ILE A 117 1.87 10.44 -8.24
C ILE A 117 2.43 11.83 -7.91
N ILE A 118 3.59 12.17 -8.45
CA ILE A 118 4.22 13.49 -8.21
C ILE A 118 3.33 14.61 -8.72
N VAL A 119 2.85 14.53 -9.97
CA VAL A 119 1.98 15.55 -10.56
C VAL A 119 0.69 15.73 -9.75
N PHE A 120 0.06 14.63 -9.34
CA PHE A 120 -1.14 14.68 -8.51
C PHE A 120 -0.89 15.35 -7.14
N HIS A 121 0.21 15.01 -6.47
CA HIS A 121 0.54 15.61 -5.16
C HIS A 121 0.87 17.10 -5.28
N LEU A 122 1.58 17.50 -6.34
CA LEU A 122 1.88 18.91 -6.61
C LEU A 122 0.61 19.68 -6.94
N ASP A 123 -0.22 19.18 -7.86
CA ASP A 123 -1.48 19.82 -8.22
C ASP A 123 -2.40 19.98 -7.01
N TYR A 124 -2.54 18.93 -6.19
CA TYR A 124 -3.33 18.99 -4.97
C TYR A 124 -2.77 20.00 -3.97
N PHE A 125 -1.44 20.02 -3.78
CA PHE A 125 -0.78 20.97 -2.89
C PHE A 125 -1.00 22.42 -3.31
N PHE A 126 -0.86 22.73 -4.59
CA PHE A 126 -1.08 24.10 -5.09
C PHE A 126 -2.53 24.56 -4.96
N HIS A 127 -3.50 23.66 -4.97
CA HIS A 127 -4.91 24.01 -4.81
C HIS A 127 -5.38 24.05 -3.35
N ASN A 128 -4.82 23.21 -2.48
CA ASN A 128 -5.32 23.04 -1.12
C ASN A 128 -4.33 23.43 -0.01
N PHE A 129 -3.10 23.77 -0.37
CA PHE A 129 -1.99 24.00 0.57
C PHE A 129 -1.78 22.86 1.59
N ALA A 130 -2.16 21.64 1.20
CA ALA A 130 -2.09 20.44 2.01
C ALA A 130 -1.70 19.24 1.14
N LEU A 131 -1.14 18.20 1.75
CA LEU A 131 -0.88 16.94 1.04
C LEU A 131 -2.15 16.07 1.02
N PRO A 132 -2.43 15.37 -0.10
CA PRO A 132 -3.60 14.51 -0.19
C PRO A 132 -3.45 13.30 0.74
N SER A 133 -4.50 13.01 1.50
CA SER A 133 -4.57 11.83 2.37
C SER A 133 -5.43 10.75 1.72
N PRO A 134 -4.92 9.52 1.56
CA PRO A 134 -5.70 8.42 1.00
C PRO A 134 -6.87 7.99 1.90
N TYR A 135 -6.81 8.29 3.21
CA TYR A 135 -7.89 8.05 4.15
C TYR A 135 -9.01 9.10 4.01
N ALA A 136 -8.63 10.38 4.06
CA ALA A 136 -9.61 11.47 3.99
C ALA A 136 -10.31 11.59 2.64
N SER A 137 -9.68 11.09 1.57
CA SER A 137 -10.26 11.09 0.21
C SER A 137 -11.26 9.97 -0.05
N GLY A 138 -11.46 9.04 0.89
CA GLY A 138 -12.27 7.83 0.67
C GLY A 138 -11.62 6.78 -0.25
N PHE A 139 -10.38 7.02 -0.71
CA PHE A 139 -9.70 6.13 -1.65
C PHE A 139 -9.55 4.70 -1.12
N ILE A 140 -9.14 4.54 0.15
CA ILE A 140 -8.97 3.22 0.75
C ILE A 140 -10.32 2.50 0.84
N GLN A 141 -11.37 3.21 1.25
CA GLN A 141 -12.73 2.67 1.31
C GLN A 141 -13.21 2.18 -0.05
N GLU A 142 -13.04 2.99 -1.11
CA GLU A 142 -13.40 2.62 -2.50
C GLU A 142 -12.67 1.36 -2.94
N LYS A 143 -11.35 1.24 -2.65
CA LYS A 143 -10.55 0.08 -3.05
C LYS A 143 -10.92 -1.18 -2.29
N LEU A 144 -11.16 -1.09 -0.99
CA LEU A 144 -11.62 -2.23 -0.20
C LEU A 144 -13.01 -2.67 -0.64
N ALA A 145 -13.95 -1.75 -0.87
CA ALA A 145 -15.27 -2.05 -1.40
C ALA A 145 -15.22 -2.76 -2.77
N ALA A 146 -14.23 -2.42 -3.60
CA ALA A 146 -13.98 -3.11 -4.86
C ALA A 146 -13.34 -4.52 -4.69
N GLY A 147 -13.06 -4.97 -3.46
CA GLY A 147 -12.46 -6.29 -3.18
C GLY A 147 -10.93 -6.30 -3.24
N THR A 148 -10.28 -5.13 -3.26
CA THR A 148 -8.82 -5.02 -3.31
C THR A 148 -8.21 -5.41 -1.97
N SER A 149 -7.22 -6.32 -1.98
CA SER A 149 -6.50 -6.71 -0.76
C SER A 149 -5.55 -5.62 -0.28
N ALA A 150 -5.43 -5.50 1.05
CA ALA A 150 -4.64 -4.46 1.68
C ALA A 150 -3.55 -5.02 2.61
N LEU A 151 -2.56 -4.19 2.89
CA LEU A 151 -1.53 -4.41 3.90
C LEU A 151 -1.51 -3.22 4.85
N ILE A 152 -1.56 -3.50 6.14
CA ILE A 152 -1.44 -2.50 7.20
C ILE A 152 -0.36 -2.89 8.20
N SER A 153 0.15 -1.91 8.95
CA SER A 153 1.00 -2.15 10.12
C SER A 153 0.29 -1.67 11.38
N LEU A 154 0.42 -2.43 12.49
CA LEU A 154 -0.18 -2.06 13.77
C LEU A 154 0.63 -0.98 14.49
N MET A 155 1.95 -1.01 14.32
CA MET A 155 2.88 -0.09 14.97
C MET A 155 3.73 0.65 13.94
N GLU A 156 3.97 1.94 14.17
CA GLU A 156 4.97 2.70 13.42
C GLU A 156 6.36 2.49 14.01
N ASP A 157 7.42 2.73 13.21
CA ASP A 157 8.83 2.63 13.63
C ASP A 157 9.16 3.51 14.85
N ASN A 158 8.41 4.59 15.04
CA ASN A 158 8.57 5.52 16.16
C ASN A 158 7.73 5.15 17.40
N GLY A 159 7.14 3.96 17.42
CA GLY A 159 6.41 3.39 18.55
C GLY A 159 4.93 3.75 18.62
N PHE A 160 4.24 3.00 19.48
CA PHE A 160 2.80 3.08 19.72
C PHE A 160 2.30 4.49 20.10
N TYR A 161 3.11 5.23 20.86
CA TYR A 161 2.77 6.55 21.38
C TYR A 161 2.52 7.58 20.27
N GLN A 162 3.29 7.58 19.19
CA GLN A 162 3.10 8.58 18.12
C GLN A 162 1.84 8.36 17.31
N ARG A 163 1.35 7.13 17.21
CA ARG A 163 0.14 6.80 16.47
C ARG A 163 -1.12 7.27 17.19
N PHE A 164 -1.18 7.08 18.51
CA PHE A 164 -2.35 7.41 19.32
C PHE A 164 -2.39 8.87 19.77
N VAL A 165 -1.23 9.46 20.07
CA VAL A 165 -1.17 10.82 20.65
C VAL A 165 -1.12 11.92 19.60
N LYS A 166 -0.56 11.66 18.41
CA LYS A 166 -0.48 12.67 17.33
C LYS A 166 -1.65 12.66 16.35
N SER A 167 -2.84 12.16 16.76
CA SER A 167 -4.10 12.19 15.97
C SER A 167 -3.95 11.74 14.50
N ARG A 168 -3.04 10.81 14.22
CA ARG A 168 -2.97 10.18 12.91
C ARG A 168 -4.07 9.14 12.82
N THR A 169 -4.65 8.99 11.64
CA THR A 169 -5.70 8.01 11.37
C THR A 169 -5.23 6.61 11.74
N ASP A 170 -5.87 5.98 12.71
CA ASP A 170 -5.64 4.58 13.05
C ASP A 170 -6.22 3.69 11.94
N PRO A 171 -5.38 2.92 11.22
CA PRO A 171 -5.87 2.09 10.12
C PRO A 171 -6.82 0.98 10.59
N VAL A 172 -6.67 0.47 11.80
CA VAL A 172 -7.58 -0.56 12.35
C VAL A 172 -8.95 0.04 12.60
N ARG A 173 -9.03 1.20 13.25
CA ARG A 173 -10.29 1.91 13.45
C ARG A 173 -10.97 2.21 12.12
N HIS A 174 -10.19 2.68 11.14
CA HIS A 174 -10.71 2.98 9.82
C HIS A 174 -11.26 1.73 9.10
N LEU A 175 -10.61 0.56 9.26
CA LEU A 175 -11.12 -0.70 8.73
C LEU A 175 -12.46 -1.10 9.37
N VAL A 176 -12.61 -0.91 10.69
CA VAL A 176 -13.87 -1.18 11.39
C VAL A 176 -14.97 -0.25 10.88
N GLU A 177 -14.69 1.04 10.72
CA GLU A 177 -15.63 2.02 10.16
C GLU A 177 -16.04 1.64 8.73
N ILE A 178 -15.08 1.20 7.89
CA ILE A 178 -15.38 0.73 6.52
C ILE A 178 -16.23 -0.54 6.55
N GLN A 179 -15.92 -1.52 7.40
CA GLN A 179 -16.70 -2.77 7.51
C GLN A 179 -18.18 -2.51 7.81
N GLN A 180 -18.49 -1.49 8.59
CA GLN A 180 -19.89 -1.13 8.90
C GLN A 180 -20.67 -0.66 7.67
N THR A 181 -19.98 -0.22 6.63
CA THR A 181 -20.57 0.31 5.38
C THR A 181 -20.48 -0.67 4.21
N MET A 182 -19.78 -1.80 4.39
CA MET A 182 -19.54 -2.79 3.33
C MET A 182 -20.36 -4.07 3.55
N GLU A 183 -20.88 -4.63 2.46
CA GLU A 183 -21.53 -5.95 2.46
C GLU A 183 -20.52 -7.10 2.54
N LYS A 184 -19.36 -6.92 1.87
CA LYS A 184 -18.31 -7.95 1.84
C LYS A 184 -17.55 -8.00 3.17
N PRO A 185 -17.30 -9.20 3.72
CA PRO A 185 -16.55 -9.31 4.96
C PRO A 185 -15.07 -8.96 4.76
N ILE A 186 -14.51 -8.18 5.69
CA ILE A 186 -13.06 -7.95 5.79
C ILE A 186 -12.46 -9.06 6.65
N VAL A 187 -11.55 -9.83 6.08
CA VAL A 187 -10.80 -10.86 6.80
C VAL A 187 -9.40 -10.34 7.12
N ILE A 188 -9.09 -10.26 8.40
CA ILE A 188 -7.78 -9.81 8.90
C ILE A 188 -6.86 -11.02 9.02
N VAL A 189 -5.73 -10.98 8.32
CA VAL A 189 -4.71 -12.03 8.31
C VAL A 189 -3.43 -11.51 8.95
N PRO A 190 -3.10 -11.89 10.19
CA PRO A 190 -1.84 -11.50 10.81
C PRO A 190 -0.67 -12.22 10.14
N LEU A 191 0.34 -11.45 9.75
CA LEU A 191 1.59 -11.95 9.22
C LEU A 191 2.70 -11.73 10.25
N VAL A 192 3.28 -12.81 10.75
CA VAL A 192 4.32 -12.76 11.78
C VAL A 192 5.49 -13.62 11.34
N MET A 193 6.69 -13.04 11.37
CA MET A 193 7.93 -13.75 11.11
C MET A 193 8.65 -14.03 12.43
N PHE A 194 8.95 -15.30 12.68
CA PHE A 194 9.71 -15.72 13.84
C PHE A 194 11.12 -16.09 13.41
N PHE A 195 12.11 -15.55 14.11
CA PHE A 195 13.51 -15.91 13.94
C PHE A 195 13.87 -16.94 15.02
N SER A 196 14.25 -18.16 14.63
CA SER A 196 14.59 -19.26 15.55
C SER A 196 15.96 -19.14 16.20
N LYS A 197 16.83 -18.24 15.70
CA LYS A 197 18.15 -18.00 16.30
C LYS A 197 18.13 -16.71 17.09
N PHE A 198 18.30 -16.81 18.38
CA PHE A 198 18.74 -15.67 19.19
C PHE A 198 20.16 -15.33 18.75
N PRO A 199 20.51 -14.04 18.58
CA PRO A 199 21.91 -13.67 18.45
C PRO A 199 22.62 -14.18 19.71
N ASP A 200 23.64 -15.05 19.53
CA ASP A 200 24.52 -15.42 20.62
C ASP A 200 25.13 -14.13 21.14
N ARG A 201 24.74 -13.75 22.35
CA ARG A 201 25.49 -12.79 23.14
C ARG A 201 26.73 -13.53 23.59
N SER A 202 27.75 -13.60 22.72
CA SER A 202 29.10 -13.89 23.17
C SER A 202 29.51 -12.73 24.08
N GLU A 203 29.58 -13.01 25.35
CA GLU A 203 30.21 -12.16 26.36
C GLU A 203 31.65 -11.82 25.96
#